data_d437ea7f6ecfa7bebaa42d908e392481
#
_entry.id   d437ea7f6ecfa7bebaa42d908e392481
#
_cell.length_a   1.000
_cell.length_b   1.000
_cell.length_c   1.000
_cell.angle_alpha   90.00
_cell.angle_beta   90.00
_cell.angle_gamma   90.00
#
_symmetry.space_group_name_H-M   'P 1'
#
loop_
_entity.id
_entity.type
_entity.pdbx_description
1 polymer ?
#
loop_
_entity_poly.entity_id
_entity_poly.type
_entity_poly.pdbx_seq_one_letter_code
_entity_poly.pdbx_strand_id
1 'polypeptide(L)'
;MTSRIVTDKAEPGSPEWLKLITASKIPSILGISRFKSQFSLWHEMAGNLPSEPIGIAQQDDFDYGHAVELAAGEYWRFKNPGWRLSRGEVQYTDDGFEFGNAATIDGRASRGSLRRIAEIKTARDLAEWGDDGSGEVPADYAAQVIWQQRVTGFTAPANIVLWPQYGKPKIYVIEYSAQLAAAIVAAVRKWNASLAASEPPELDDTISTYETVRRLHPEIDGREVQLDPDLAADYLTAVADDKEITKRLRGLKTRVLDVMGNAQTAVVIDLKIATRTPGRGDSISLRSNTKADPATIEGISA
;
A
#
# COMPACT_ATOMS: atom_id res chain seq x y z
N MET A 1 17.19 8.36 -23.02
CA MET A 1 16.85 8.60 -21.61
C MET A 1 17.81 9.63 -21.07
N THR A 2 17.30 10.71 -20.53
CA THR A 2 18.04 11.85 -19.97
C THR A 2 17.99 11.83 -18.45
N SER A 3 18.19 10.63 -17.88
CA SER A 3 18.16 10.44 -16.42
C SER A 3 19.34 11.13 -15.76
N ARG A 4 19.07 11.87 -14.68
CA ARG A 4 20.10 12.50 -13.84
C ARG A 4 19.75 12.40 -12.37
N ILE A 5 20.76 12.55 -11.52
CA ILE A 5 20.59 12.63 -10.07
C ILE A 5 20.08 14.03 -9.69
N VAL A 6 19.14 14.08 -8.76
CA VAL A 6 18.61 15.31 -8.15
C VAL A 6 19.39 15.58 -6.88
N THR A 7 20.03 16.75 -6.79
CA THR A 7 20.81 17.18 -5.61
C THR A 7 19.98 17.99 -4.62
N ASP A 8 18.99 18.74 -5.14
CA ASP A 8 18.06 19.55 -4.34
C ASP A 8 16.69 18.89 -4.37
N LYS A 9 16.45 18.02 -3.40
CA LYS A 9 15.23 17.20 -3.32
C LYS A 9 14.12 18.02 -2.69
N ALA A 10 12.93 17.98 -3.29
CA ALA A 10 11.73 18.49 -2.64
C ALA A 10 11.39 17.62 -1.41
N GLU A 11 11.11 18.25 -0.30
CA GLU A 11 10.68 17.60 0.94
C GLU A 11 9.35 16.85 0.73
N PRO A 12 9.24 15.59 1.16
CA PRO A 12 7.98 14.84 1.08
C PRO A 12 6.82 15.62 1.71
N GLY A 13 5.71 15.75 0.98
CA GLY A 13 4.53 16.51 1.41
C GLY A 13 4.59 18.01 1.13
N SER A 14 5.75 18.56 0.69
CA SER A 14 5.83 19.96 0.26
C SER A 14 5.02 20.24 -1.02
N PRO A 15 4.63 21.51 -1.29
CA PRO A 15 3.94 21.87 -2.52
C PRO A 15 4.73 21.51 -3.80
N GLU A 16 6.06 21.58 -3.74
CA GLU A 16 6.96 21.20 -4.83
C GLU A 16 6.92 19.68 -5.04
N TRP A 17 7.01 18.91 -3.96
CA TRP A 17 6.94 17.45 -4.01
C TRP A 17 5.56 16.96 -4.49
N LEU A 18 4.48 17.65 -4.10
CA LEU A 18 3.12 17.30 -4.55
C LEU A 18 2.97 17.39 -6.07
N LYS A 19 3.68 18.31 -6.73
CA LYS A 19 3.67 18.46 -8.19
C LYS A 19 4.45 17.39 -8.95
N LEU A 20 5.32 16.64 -8.26
CA LEU A 20 6.13 15.59 -8.89
C LEU A 20 5.36 14.27 -8.95
N ILE A 21 5.52 13.55 -10.05
CA ILE A 21 5.16 12.14 -10.16
C ILE A 21 6.31 11.32 -9.57
N THR A 22 6.14 10.90 -8.31
CA THR A 22 7.14 10.08 -7.61
C THR A 22 6.84 8.60 -7.73
N ALA A 23 7.85 7.75 -7.54
CA ALA A 23 7.67 6.29 -7.59
C ALA A 23 6.61 5.80 -6.58
N SER A 24 6.54 6.43 -5.40
CA SER A 24 5.54 6.10 -4.36
C SER A 24 4.11 6.50 -4.71
N LYS A 25 3.90 7.42 -5.64
CA LYS A 25 2.56 7.83 -6.11
C LYS A 25 2.02 6.93 -7.22
N ILE A 26 2.88 6.21 -7.93
CA ILE A 26 2.48 5.36 -9.06
C ILE A 26 1.39 4.36 -8.69
N PRO A 27 1.47 3.62 -7.57
CA PRO A 27 0.39 2.71 -7.19
C PRO A 27 -0.98 3.39 -7.07
N SER A 28 -1.03 4.57 -6.45
CA SER A 28 -2.27 5.33 -6.33
C SER A 28 -2.77 5.84 -7.68
N ILE A 29 -1.89 6.34 -8.55
CA ILE A 29 -2.26 6.77 -9.92
C ILE A 29 -2.86 5.60 -10.73
N LEU A 30 -2.38 4.38 -10.49
CA LEU A 30 -2.89 3.17 -11.15
C LEU A 30 -4.14 2.58 -10.47
N GLY A 31 -4.57 3.09 -9.32
CA GLY A 31 -5.69 2.56 -8.56
C GLY A 31 -5.42 1.22 -7.88
N ILE A 32 -4.14 0.85 -7.67
CA ILE A 32 -3.72 -0.40 -7.06
C ILE A 32 -3.06 -0.22 -5.69
N SER A 33 -3.01 1.00 -5.18
CA SER A 33 -2.45 1.27 -3.85
C SER A 33 -3.40 0.79 -2.75
N ARG A 34 -2.86 0.06 -1.78
CA ARG A 34 -3.58 -0.33 -0.57
C ARG A 34 -3.59 0.77 0.51
N PHE A 35 -2.87 1.88 0.30
CA PHE A 35 -2.70 2.94 1.29
C PHE A 35 -3.47 4.22 0.97
N LYS A 36 -3.49 4.63 -0.29
CA LYS A 36 -4.10 5.90 -0.72
C LYS A 36 -4.84 5.72 -2.04
N SER A 37 -6.11 6.12 -2.08
CA SER A 37 -6.93 6.05 -3.29
C SER A 37 -6.49 7.04 -4.37
N GLN A 38 -6.97 6.83 -5.60
CA GLN A 38 -6.81 7.79 -6.69
C GLN A 38 -7.43 9.14 -6.32
N PHE A 39 -8.64 9.14 -5.79
CA PHE A 39 -9.38 10.34 -5.39
C PHE A 39 -8.59 11.15 -4.36
N SER A 40 -8.06 10.50 -3.33
CA SER A 40 -7.30 11.16 -2.27
C SER A 40 -6.00 11.78 -2.79
N LEU A 41 -5.22 11.02 -3.57
CA LEU A 41 -3.99 11.54 -4.16
C LEU A 41 -4.26 12.71 -5.11
N TRP A 42 -5.34 12.61 -5.90
CA TRP A 42 -5.70 13.67 -6.85
C TRP A 42 -5.97 15.00 -6.14
N HIS A 43 -6.76 14.99 -5.07
CA HIS A 43 -7.08 16.20 -4.31
C HIS A 43 -5.87 16.80 -3.60
N GLU A 44 -4.94 15.97 -3.13
CA GLU A 44 -3.67 16.46 -2.60
C GLU A 44 -2.81 17.12 -3.69
N MET A 45 -2.66 16.47 -4.85
CA MET A 45 -1.87 17.01 -5.98
C MET A 45 -2.50 18.24 -6.62
N ALA A 46 -3.82 18.34 -6.62
CA ALA A 46 -4.57 19.52 -7.07
C ALA A 46 -4.48 20.70 -6.06
N GLY A 47 -3.93 20.46 -4.85
CA GLY A 47 -3.84 21.47 -3.80
C GLY A 47 -5.15 21.76 -3.07
N ASN A 48 -6.17 20.92 -3.24
CA ASN A 48 -7.47 21.06 -2.56
C ASN A 48 -7.37 20.68 -1.07
N LEU A 49 -6.42 19.82 -0.73
CA LEU A 49 -6.16 19.39 0.64
C LEU A 49 -4.64 19.38 0.91
N PRO A 50 -4.22 19.74 2.11
CA PRO A 50 -2.84 19.47 2.53
C PRO A 50 -2.61 17.97 2.64
N SER A 51 -1.36 17.54 2.49
CA SER A 51 -0.97 16.17 2.84
C SER A 51 -1.40 15.85 4.27
N GLU A 52 -1.80 14.59 4.49
CA GLU A 52 -2.13 14.16 5.84
C GLU A 52 -0.91 14.25 6.75
N PRO A 53 -1.06 14.78 7.96
CA PRO A 53 0.03 14.77 8.92
C PRO A 53 0.38 13.32 9.27
N ILE A 54 1.67 13.03 9.31
CA ILE A 54 2.18 11.72 9.69
C ILE A 54 1.84 11.48 11.16
N GLY A 55 1.03 10.45 11.44
CA GLY A 55 0.70 10.03 12.79
C GLY A 55 1.90 9.34 13.48
N ILE A 56 1.88 9.29 14.83
CA ILE A 56 2.96 8.69 15.62
C ILE A 56 3.24 7.24 15.18
N ALA A 57 2.21 6.43 15.00
CA ALA A 57 2.38 5.03 14.58
C ALA A 57 2.98 4.90 13.17
N GLN A 58 2.64 5.81 12.27
CA GLN A 58 3.20 5.84 10.93
C GLN A 58 4.66 6.32 10.94
N GLN A 59 4.99 7.26 11.81
CA GLN A 59 6.38 7.69 12.00
C GLN A 59 7.23 6.55 12.56
N ASP A 60 6.72 5.79 13.54
CA ASP A 60 7.40 4.60 14.08
C ASP A 60 7.65 3.54 12.98
N ASP A 61 6.69 3.34 12.07
CA ASP A 61 6.87 2.43 10.94
C ASP A 61 7.94 2.94 9.95
N PHE A 62 8.04 4.25 9.71
CA PHE A 62 9.10 4.85 8.90
C PHE A 62 10.47 4.74 9.55
N ASP A 63 10.57 5.05 10.84
CA ASP A 63 11.82 4.95 11.61
C ASP A 63 12.32 3.50 11.64
N TYR A 64 11.40 2.52 11.81
CA TYR A 64 11.70 1.11 11.68
C TYR A 64 12.22 0.75 10.28
N GLY A 65 11.57 1.25 9.22
CA GLY A 65 11.99 1.07 7.84
C GLY A 65 13.44 1.55 7.62
N HIS A 66 13.75 2.77 8.00
CA HIS A 66 15.10 3.34 7.89
C HIS A 66 16.15 2.55 8.70
N ALA A 67 15.80 2.11 9.92
CA ALA A 67 16.71 1.29 10.72
C ALA A 67 17.01 -0.07 10.06
N VAL A 68 16.03 -0.66 9.39
CA VAL A 68 16.15 -1.94 8.68
C VAL A 68 17.00 -1.83 7.42
N GLU A 69 16.99 -0.69 6.73
CA GLU A 69 17.71 -0.51 5.45
C GLU A 69 19.20 -0.90 5.53
N LEU A 70 19.85 -0.60 6.65
CA LEU A 70 21.26 -0.97 6.84
C LEU A 70 21.45 -2.49 6.86
N ALA A 71 20.63 -3.20 7.63
CA ALA A 71 20.72 -4.67 7.75
C ALA A 71 20.31 -5.36 6.45
N ALA A 72 19.24 -4.87 5.80
CA ALA A 72 18.76 -5.38 4.52
C ALA A 72 19.80 -5.19 3.41
N GLY A 73 20.48 -4.04 3.37
CA GLY A 73 21.58 -3.79 2.44
C GLY A 73 22.77 -4.73 2.63
N GLU A 74 23.17 -5.03 3.88
CA GLU A 74 24.22 -6.01 4.16
C GLU A 74 23.78 -7.43 3.78
N TYR A 75 22.53 -7.80 4.08
CA TYR A 75 21.99 -9.10 3.66
C TYR A 75 22.00 -9.24 2.13
N TRP A 76 21.58 -8.18 1.41
CA TRP A 76 21.62 -8.17 -0.04
C TRP A 76 23.04 -8.36 -0.59
N ARG A 77 24.05 -7.68 -0.03
CA ARG A 77 25.46 -7.84 -0.44
C ARG A 77 25.95 -9.26 -0.25
N PHE A 78 25.62 -9.86 0.88
CA PHE A 78 25.98 -11.24 1.17
C PHE A 78 25.40 -12.21 0.15
N LYS A 79 24.17 -11.96 -0.30
CA LYS A 79 23.47 -12.79 -1.29
C LYS A 79 23.88 -12.50 -2.74
N ASN A 80 24.51 -11.37 -3.02
CA ASN A 80 24.88 -10.94 -4.38
C ASN A 80 26.39 -10.69 -4.50
N PRO A 81 27.25 -11.74 -4.38
CA PRO A 81 28.70 -11.57 -4.47
C PRO A 81 29.09 -10.99 -5.84
N GLY A 82 30.10 -10.11 -5.84
CA GLY A 82 30.58 -9.42 -7.03
C GLY A 82 29.81 -8.17 -7.43
N TRP A 83 28.70 -7.84 -6.72
CA TRP A 83 28.03 -6.55 -6.84
C TRP A 83 28.51 -5.59 -5.75
N ARG A 84 28.58 -4.32 -6.11
CA ARG A 84 28.76 -3.20 -5.17
C ARG A 84 27.40 -2.55 -4.93
N LEU A 85 27.00 -2.39 -3.68
CA LEU A 85 25.80 -1.64 -3.29
C LEU A 85 26.21 -0.30 -2.68
N SER A 86 25.86 0.80 -3.33
CA SER A 86 25.90 2.13 -2.73
C SER A 86 24.58 2.34 -2.00
N ARG A 87 24.65 2.52 -0.70
CA ARG A 87 23.52 2.77 0.18
C ARG A 87 23.24 4.27 0.29
N GLY A 88 22.06 4.58 0.77
CA GLY A 88 21.56 5.92 0.91
C GLY A 88 20.67 6.30 -0.27
N GLU A 89 19.57 6.90 0.06
CA GLU A 89 18.58 7.34 -0.92
C GLU A 89 19.18 8.26 -1.98
N VAL A 90 19.03 7.85 -3.21
CA VAL A 90 19.39 8.66 -4.37
C VAL A 90 18.15 8.91 -5.20
N GLN A 91 17.82 10.19 -5.38
CA GLN A 91 16.70 10.58 -6.22
C GLN A 91 17.17 10.85 -7.65
N TYR A 92 16.44 10.33 -8.60
CA TYR A 92 16.61 10.53 -10.03
C TYR A 92 15.41 11.24 -10.63
N THR A 93 15.64 11.95 -11.72
CA THR A 93 14.60 12.47 -12.64
C THR A 93 14.99 12.13 -14.07
N ASP A 94 14.03 11.96 -14.96
CA ASP A 94 14.25 11.84 -16.40
C ASP A 94 13.72 13.11 -17.09
N ASP A 95 14.62 13.95 -17.56
CA ASP A 95 14.31 15.22 -18.24
C ASP A 95 13.66 15.00 -19.65
N GLY A 96 13.50 13.74 -20.07
CA GLY A 96 12.77 13.38 -21.29
C GLY A 96 11.25 13.33 -21.14
N PHE A 97 10.73 13.47 -19.93
CA PHE A 97 9.29 13.61 -19.69
C PHE A 97 8.86 15.08 -19.76
N GLU A 98 7.65 15.31 -20.26
CA GLU A 98 7.00 16.61 -20.31
C GLU A 98 6.40 17.07 -18.96
N PHE A 99 6.56 16.27 -17.91
CA PHE A 99 6.05 16.51 -16.57
C PHE A 99 7.14 16.27 -15.51
N GLY A 100 6.99 16.92 -14.36
CA GLY A 100 7.88 16.71 -13.22
C GLY A 100 7.79 15.28 -12.70
N ASN A 101 8.95 14.63 -12.60
CA ASN A 101 9.02 13.23 -12.17
C ASN A 101 10.19 13.00 -11.23
N ALA A 102 10.07 11.98 -10.39
CA ALA A 102 11.15 11.55 -9.53
C ALA A 102 11.08 10.05 -9.22
N ALA A 103 12.25 9.47 -9.01
CA ALA A 103 12.40 8.12 -8.48
C ALA A 103 13.50 8.13 -7.42
N THR A 104 13.13 7.98 -6.17
CA THR A 104 14.07 7.74 -5.07
C THR A 104 14.27 6.24 -4.95
N ILE A 105 15.52 5.79 -4.88
CA ILE A 105 15.91 4.38 -4.72
C ILE A 105 16.74 4.21 -3.45
N ASP A 106 16.53 3.13 -2.70
CA ASP A 106 17.21 2.88 -1.43
C ASP A 106 18.65 2.41 -1.65
N GLY A 107 18.89 1.68 -2.73
CA GLY A 107 20.21 1.17 -3.06
C GLY A 107 20.49 1.14 -4.56
N ARG A 108 21.68 1.62 -4.93
CA ARG A 108 22.21 1.51 -6.28
C ARG A 108 23.27 0.41 -6.33
N ALA A 109 22.94 -0.71 -6.94
CA ALA A 109 23.89 -1.79 -7.15
C ALA A 109 24.61 -1.70 -8.49
N SER A 110 25.91 -2.01 -8.52
CA SER A 110 26.73 -1.96 -9.73
C SER A 110 27.68 -3.17 -9.84
N ARG A 111 27.83 -3.67 -11.08
CA ARG A 111 28.80 -4.70 -11.45
C ARG A 111 29.28 -4.40 -12.88
N GLY A 112 30.51 -3.91 -12.99
CA GLY A 112 30.99 -3.35 -14.27
C GLY A 112 30.10 -2.20 -14.73
N SER A 113 29.61 -2.28 -15.96
CA SER A 113 28.66 -1.30 -16.53
C SER A 113 27.21 -1.51 -16.10
N LEU A 114 26.88 -2.68 -15.54
CA LEU A 114 25.51 -2.97 -15.11
C LEU A 114 25.10 -2.14 -13.89
N ARG A 115 23.87 -1.69 -13.92
CA ARG A 115 23.23 -0.96 -12.80
C ARG A 115 21.92 -1.63 -12.46
N ARG A 116 21.66 -1.80 -11.16
CA ARG A 116 20.47 -2.45 -10.62
C ARG A 116 19.96 -1.66 -9.43
N ILE A 117 18.65 -1.63 -9.27
CA ILE A 117 17.99 -1.11 -8.08
C ILE A 117 17.93 -2.21 -7.03
N ALA A 118 18.18 -1.86 -5.77
CA ALA A 118 17.83 -2.66 -4.61
C ALA A 118 16.87 -1.82 -3.77
N GLU A 119 15.60 -2.13 -3.86
CA GLU A 119 14.53 -1.52 -3.08
C GLU A 119 14.31 -2.32 -1.81
N ILE A 120 14.10 -1.67 -0.68
CA ILE A 120 13.92 -2.32 0.62
C ILE A 120 12.47 -2.14 1.07
N LYS A 121 11.86 -3.22 1.52
CA LYS A 121 10.49 -3.21 2.03
C LYS A 121 10.39 -3.98 3.33
N THR A 122 9.62 -3.43 4.27
CA THR A 122 9.16 -4.15 5.46
C THR A 122 7.72 -4.58 5.27
N ALA A 123 7.34 -5.75 5.79
CA ALA A 123 5.95 -6.19 5.77
C ALA A 123 5.60 -7.00 6.99
N ARG A 124 4.36 -6.85 7.46
CA ARG A 124 3.75 -7.66 8.52
C ARG A 124 2.92 -8.80 7.94
N ASP A 125 2.23 -8.56 6.83
CA ASP A 125 1.48 -9.57 6.08
C ASP A 125 2.24 -9.99 4.83
N LEU A 126 2.35 -11.30 4.63
CA LEU A 126 3.09 -11.91 3.54
C LEU A 126 2.18 -12.65 2.54
N ALA A 127 0.85 -12.46 2.61
CA ALA A 127 -0.09 -13.22 1.80
C ALA A 127 0.09 -13.01 0.28
N GLU A 128 0.54 -11.81 -0.13
CA GLU A 128 0.76 -11.46 -1.53
C GLU A 128 2.23 -11.61 -1.99
N TRP A 129 3.07 -12.19 -1.13
CA TRP A 129 4.48 -12.39 -1.43
C TRP A 129 4.74 -13.86 -1.75
N GLY A 130 5.36 -14.11 -2.90
CA GLY A 130 5.75 -15.44 -3.33
C GLY A 130 7.01 -15.99 -2.64
N ASP A 131 7.63 -16.97 -3.28
CA ASP A 131 8.85 -17.57 -2.80
C ASP A 131 10.08 -16.69 -2.99
N ASP A 132 11.10 -16.91 -2.16
CA ASP A 132 12.40 -16.23 -2.28
C ASP A 132 13.02 -16.49 -3.66
N GLY A 133 13.44 -15.42 -4.32
CA GLY A 133 13.99 -15.46 -5.68
C GLY A 133 12.95 -15.37 -6.80
N SER A 134 11.66 -15.42 -6.49
CA SER A 134 10.58 -15.21 -7.48
C SER A 134 10.39 -13.73 -7.83
N GLY A 135 9.51 -13.44 -8.80
CA GLY A 135 9.02 -12.10 -9.12
C GLY A 135 7.65 -11.79 -8.48
N GLU A 136 7.14 -12.68 -7.65
CA GLU A 136 5.80 -12.57 -7.06
C GLU A 136 5.82 -11.65 -5.84
N VAL A 137 5.47 -10.40 -6.07
CA VAL A 137 5.38 -9.34 -5.06
C VAL A 137 4.05 -8.60 -5.21
N PRO A 138 3.58 -7.90 -4.17
CA PRO A 138 2.41 -7.03 -4.29
C PRO A 138 2.52 -6.08 -5.49
N ALA A 139 1.41 -5.93 -6.23
CA ALA A 139 1.40 -5.19 -7.51
C ALA A 139 1.81 -3.72 -7.37
N ASP A 140 1.51 -3.10 -6.23
CA ASP A 140 1.91 -1.74 -5.89
C ASP A 140 3.44 -1.58 -5.81
N TYR A 141 4.14 -2.51 -5.20
CA TYR A 141 5.60 -2.50 -5.14
C TYR A 141 6.24 -2.82 -6.49
N ALA A 142 5.66 -3.75 -7.27
CA ALA A 142 6.13 -4.01 -8.63
C ALA A 142 6.03 -2.76 -9.51
N ALA A 143 4.89 -2.05 -9.48
CA ALA A 143 4.68 -0.83 -10.24
C ALA A 143 5.65 0.29 -9.82
N GLN A 144 5.89 0.45 -8.52
CA GLN A 144 6.87 1.39 -7.98
C GLN A 144 8.27 1.13 -8.56
N VAL A 145 8.72 -0.13 -8.53
CA VAL A 145 10.06 -0.52 -9.01
C VAL A 145 10.18 -0.36 -10.52
N ILE A 146 9.15 -0.72 -11.30
CA ILE A 146 9.16 -0.51 -12.76
C ILE A 146 9.27 0.99 -13.11
N TRP A 147 8.59 1.85 -12.37
CA TRP A 147 8.75 3.30 -12.51
C TRP A 147 10.18 3.74 -12.18
N GLN A 148 10.75 3.26 -11.06
CA GLN A 148 12.14 3.55 -10.71
C GLN A 148 13.10 3.12 -11.81
N GLN A 149 12.93 1.91 -12.37
CA GLN A 149 13.74 1.43 -13.51
C GLN A 149 13.58 2.33 -14.74
N ARG A 150 12.35 2.79 -15.02
CA ARG A 150 12.06 3.66 -16.17
C ARG A 150 12.71 5.03 -16.00
N VAL A 151 12.64 5.64 -14.84
CA VAL A 151 13.20 6.98 -14.57
C VAL A 151 14.72 6.94 -14.46
N THR A 152 15.27 5.93 -13.79
CA THR A 152 16.74 5.79 -13.63
C THR A 152 17.44 5.32 -14.90
N GLY A 153 16.72 4.63 -15.79
CA GLY A 153 17.31 3.93 -16.93
C GLY A 153 18.05 2.63 -16.55
N PHE A 154 17.90 2.15 -15.30
CA PHE A 154 18.50 0.90 -14.82
C PHE A 154 17.62 -0.29 -15.21
N THR A 155 17.84 -0.83 -16.42
CA THR A 155 17.01 -1.89 -16.98
C THR A 155 17.46 -3.31 -16.61
N ALA A 156 18.57 -3.47 -15.88
CA ALA A 156 18.90 -4.77 -15.30
C ALA A 156 17.83 -5.14 -14.25
N PRO A 157 17.54 -6.44 -14.05
CA PRO A 157 16.53 -6.88 -13.09
C PRO A 157 16.74 -6.24 -11.71
N ALA A 158 15.74 -5.56 -11.20
CA ALA A 158 15.78 -4.94 -9.87
C ALA A 158 15.56 -5.99 -8.78
N ASN A 159 16.01 -5.72 -7.58
CA ASN A 159 15.68 -6.54 -6.43
C ASN A 159 14.79 -5.79 -5.46
N ILE A 160 13.76 -6.47 -4.94
CA ILE A 160 13.07 -6.05 -3.73
C ILE A 160 13.58 -6.91 -2.59
N VAL A 161 14.16 -6.28 -1.58
CA VAL A 161 14.62 -6.93 -0.35
C VAL A 161 13.52 -6.78 0.69
N LEU A 162 12.77 -7.84 0.90
CA LEU A 162 11.75 -7.88 1.92
C LEU A 162 12.37 -8.25 3.27
N TRP A 163 12.17 -7.37 4.26
CA TRP A 163 12.46 -7.63 5.66
C TRP A 163 11.15 -7.85 6.41
N PRO A 164 10.70 -9.10 6.59
CA PRO A 164 9.44 -9.38 7.25
C PRO A 164 9.55 -9.15 8.75
N GLN A 165 8.42 -8.85 9.40
CA GLN A 165 8.39 -8.74 10.86
C GLN A 165 8.80 -10.05 11.56
N TYR A 166 8.46 -11.19 10.95
CA TYR A 166 8.81 -12.52 11.43
C TYR A 166 9.38 -13.36 10.28
N GLY A 167 10.40 -14.16 10.59
CA GLY A 167 11.02 -15.03 9.61
C GLY A 167 12.34 -14.48 9.05
N LYS A 168 12.76 -15.01 7.91
CA LYS A 168 14.00 -14.62 7.25
C LYS A 168 13.73 -13.61 6.14
N PRO A 169 14.64 -12.65 5.90
CA PRO A 169 14.55 -11.77 4.73
C PRO A 169 14.52 -12.58 3.43
N LYS A 170 13.78 -12.06 2.44
CA LYS A 170 13.66 -12.63 1.09
C LYS A 170 14.08 -11.59 0.06
N ILE A 171 14.56 -12.06 -1.09
CA ILE A 171 14.95 -11.20 -2.21
C ILE A 171 14.16 -11.60 -3.44
N TYR A 172 13.36 -10.67 -3.96
CA TYR A 172 12.56 -10.84 -5.16
C TYR A 172 13.24 -10.19 -6.35
N VAL A 173 12.95 -10.70 -7.56
CA VAL A 173 13.56 -10.24 -8.81
C VAL A 173 12.48 -9.63 -9.69
N ILE A 174 12.58 -8.34 -9.94
CA ILE A 174 11.64 -7.60 -10.80
C ILE A 174 12.32 -7.30 -12.14
N GLU A 175 11.90 -8.01 -13.17
CA GLU A 175 12.36 -7.78 -14.52
C GLU A 175 11.82 -6.46 -15.07
N TYR A 176 12.65 -5.72 -15.80
CA TYR A 176 12.17 -4.53 -16.49
C TYR A 176 11.27 -4.90 -17.67
N SER A 177 10.07 -4.41 -17.66
CA SER A 177 9.13 -4.53 -18.77
C SER A 177 8.92 -3.17 -19.45
N ALA A 178 9.42 -3.01 -20.65
CA ALA A 178 9.20 -1.79 -21.44
C ALA A 178 7.70 -1.56 -21.74
N GLN A 179 6.94 -2.64 -21.88
CA GLN A 179 5.48 -2.57 -22.09
C GLN A 179 4.76 -2.04 -20.85
N LEU A 180 5.06 -2.59 -19.67
CA LEU A 180 4.47 -2.11 -18.41
C LEU A 180 4.93 -0.67 -18.11
N ALA A 181 6.20 -0.35 -18.32
CA ALA A 181 6.70 1.02 -18.14
C ALA A 181 5.97 2.01 -19.06
N ALA A 182 5.72 1.64 -20.33
CA ALA A 182 4.95 2.46 -21.27
C ALA A 182 3.48 2.62 -20.82
N ALA A 183 2.86 1.56 -20.31
CA ALA A 183 1.50 1.62 -19.76
C ALA A 183 1.41 2.55 -18.53
N ILE A 184 2.38 2.47 -17.61
CA ILE A 184 2.48 3.38 -16.47
C ILE A 184 2.62 4.83 -16.95
N VAL A 185 3.50 5.11 -17.91
CA VAL A 185 3.68 6.47 -18.48
C VAL A 185 2.38 6.97 -19.11
N ALA A 186 1.64 6.13 -19.82
CA ALA A 186 0.35 6.50 -20.40
C ALA A 186 -0.70 6.84 -19.31
N ALA A 187 -0.75 6.07 -18.24
CA ALA A 187 -1.60 6.37 -17.09
C ALA A 187 -1.21 7.69 -16.41
N VAL A 188 0.07 7.95 -16.23
CA VAL A 188 0.57 9.23 -15.67
C VAL A 188 0.19 10.41 -16.57
N ARG A 189 0.27 10.28 -17.88
CA ARG A 189 -0.17 11.34 -18.81
C ARG A 189 -1.66 11.63 -18.68
N LYS A 190 -2.49 10.58 -18.61
CA LYS A 190 -3.92 10.72 -18.36
C LYS A 190 -4.19 11.40 -17.02
N TRP A 191 -3.44 11.01 -15.99
CA TRP A 191 -3.51 11.62 -14.66
C TRP A 191 -3.20 13.12 -14.69
N ASN A 192 -2.10 13.52 -15.33
CA ASN A 192 -1.74 14.93 -15.44
C ASN A 192 -2.77 15.72 -16.27
N ALA A 193 -3.35 15.11 -17.30
CA ALA A 193 -4.45 15.73 -18.05
C ALA A 193 -5.68 15.97 -17.19
N SER A 194 -6.07 15.02 -16.33
CA SER A 194 -7.20 15.20 -15.40
C SER A 194 -6.95 16.30 -14.37
N LEU A 195 -5.71 16.41 -13.85
CA LEU A 195 -5.33 17.51 -12.97
C LEU A 195 -5.43 18.87 -13.68
N ALA A 196 -4.95 18.96 -14.92
CA ALA A 196 -5.02 20.20 -15.71
C ALA A 196 -6.46 20.58 -16.07
N ALA A 197 -7.34 19.60 -16.30
CA ALA A 197 -8.77 19.79 -16.57
C ALA A 197 -9.59 20.03 -15.30
N SER A 198 -9.02 19.85 -14.12
CA SER A 198 -9.75 19.87 -12.82
C SER A 198 -10.86 18.79 -12.76
N GLU A 199 -10.61 17.63 -13.34
CA GLU A 199 -11.53 16.49 -13.38
C GLU A 199 -11.03 15.38 -12.43
N PRO A 200 -11.54 15.31 -11.18
CA PRO A 200 -11.13 14.28 -10.22
C PRO A 200 -11.57 12.89 -10.67
N PRO A 201 -10.86 11.83 -10.22
CA PRO A 201 -11.33 10.46 -10.37
C PRO A 201 -12.71 10.25 -9.71
N GLU A 202 -13.40 9.20 -10.15
CA GLU A 202 -14.65 8.78 -9.50
C GLU A 202 -14.43 8.39 -8.04
N LEU A 203 -15.49 8.51 -7.23
CA LEU A 203 -15.47 8.03 -5.85
C LEU A 203 -15.42 6.51 -5.83
N ASP A 204 -14.57 5.98 -4.98
CA ASP A 204 -14.50 4.56 -4.63
C ASP A 204 -14.95 4.33 -3.17
N ASP A 205 -15.04 3.09 -2.76
CA ASP A 205 -15.49 2.67 -1.42
C ASP A 205 -14.33 2.54 -0.40
N THR A 206 -13.14 3.04 -0.73
CA THR A 206 -11.98 2.95 0.16
C THR A 206 -12.11 3.92 1.35
N ILE A 207 -11.51 3.52 2.48
CA ILE A 207 -11.40 4.39 3.66
C ILE A 207 -10.70 5.71 3.28
N SER A 208 -9.68 5.64 2.43
CA SER A 208 -8.93 6.82 1.96
C SER A 208 -9.84 7.84 1.28
N THR A 209 -10.71 7.39 0.36
CA THR A 209 -11.69 8.27 -0.32
C THR A 209 -12.71 8.82 0.67
N TYR A 210 -13.26 7.98 1.54
CA TYR A 210 -14.23 8.41 2.55
C TYR A 210 -13.67 9.53 3.45
N GLU A 211 -12.46 9.36 3.99
CA GLU A 211 -11.82 10.38 4.83
C GLU A 211 -11.47 11.64 4.03
N THR A 212 -11.10 11.51 2.76
CA THR A 212 -10.85 12.65 1.88
C THR A 212 -12.10 13.48 1.66
N VAL A 213 -13.25 12.86 1.37
CA VAL A 213 -14.52 13.57 1.22
C VAL A 213 -14.89 14.32 2.49
N ARG A 214 -14.71 13.72 3.67
CA ARG A 214 -14.94 14.40 4.95
C ARG A 214 -14.05 15.63 5.15
N ARG A 215 -12.80 15.56 4.72
CA ARG A 215 -11.84 16.67 4.81
C ARG A 215 -12.12 17.78 3.79
N LEU A 216 -12.71 17.45 2.65
CA LEU A 216 -13.15 18.43 1.65
C LEU A 216 -14.36 19.24 2.14
N HIS A 217 -15.16 18.68 3.04
CA HIS A 217 -16.37 19.29 3.58
C HIS A 217 -16.35 19.33 5.13
N PRO A 218 -15.44 20.11 5.74
CA PRO A 218 -15.22 20.07 7.19
C PRO A 218 -16.31 20.83 7.99
N GLU A 219 -17.09 21.70 7.33
CA GLU A 219 -18.05 22.57 7.98
C GLU A 219 -19.47 22.02 7.87
N ILE A 220 -20.26 22.23 8.93
CA ILE A 220 -21.69 21.92 8.96
C ILE A 220 -22.44 23.26 9.06
N ASP A 221 -23.13 23.63 7.98
CA ASP A 221 -23.78 24.95 7.86
C ASP A 221 -25.31 24.94 8.12
N GLY A 222 -25.86 23.79 8.49
CA GLY A 222 -27.27 23.61 8.81
C GLY A 222 -28.23 23.61 7.61
N ARG A 223 -27.73 23.64 6.38
CA ARG A 223 -28.59 23.53 5.18
C ARG A 223 -29.05 22.09 4.97
N GLU A 224 -30.24 21.98 4.32
CA GLU A 224 -30.75 20.72 3.81
C GLU A 224 -30.39 20.56 2.34
N VAL A 225 -29.97 19.35 1.94
CA VAL A 225 -29.69 19.00 0.55
C VAL A 225 -30.61 17.85 0.14
N GLN A 226 -31.20 17.96 -1.03
CA GLN A 226 -31.99 16.88 -1.63
C GLN A 226 -31.01 15.83 -2.22
N LEU A 227 -31.11 14.61 -1.74
CA LEU A 227 -30.39 13.46 -2.32
C LEU A 227 -31.17 12.92 -3.51
N ASP A 228 -30.45 12.32 -4.44
CA ASP A 228 -31.04 11.46 -5.44
C ASP A 228 -31.80 10.31 -4.75
N PRO A 229 -33.04 9.98 -5.17
CA PRO A 229 -33.84 8.95 -4.53
C PRO A 229 -33.21 7.55 -4.54
N ASP A 230 -32.51 7.17 -5.61
CA ASP A 230 -31.87 5.86 -5.72
C ASP A 230 -30.68 5.80 -4.76
N LEU A 231 -29.83 6.81 -4.71
CA LEU A 231 -28.75 6.92 -3.73
C LEU A 231 -29.28 6.86 -2.29
N ALA A 232 -30.38 7.55 -2.01
CA ALA A 232 -30.98 7.54 -0.67
C ALA A 232 -31.50 6.15 -0.29
N ALA A 233 -32.13 5.43 -1.24
CA ALA A 233 -32.63 4.08 -1.04
C ALA A 233 -31.50 3.09 -0.81
N ASP A 234 -30.46 3.14 -1.62
CA ASP A 234 -29.26 2.29 -1.50
C ASP A 234 -28.56 2.50 -0.15
N TYR A 235 -28.38 3.76 0.25
CA TYR A 235 -27.77 4.08 1.55
C TYR A 235 -28.59 3.55 2.72
N LEU A 236 -29.90 3.75 2.74
CA LEU A 236 -30.77 3.25 3.81
C LEU A 236 -30.83 1.73 3.85
N THR A 237 -30.80 1.08 2.70
CA THR A 237 -30.74 -0.38 2.58
C THR A 237 -29.42 -0.89 3.19
N ALA A 238 -28.28 -0.32 2.83
CA ALA A 238 -26.99 -0.70 3.39
C ALA A 238 -26.92 -0.50 4.92
N VAL A 239 -27.52 0.57 5.44
CA VAL A 239 -27.63 0.82 6.90
C VAL A 239 -28.48 -0.26 7.59
N ALA A 240 -29.57 -0.69 6.96
CA ALA A 240 -30.41 -1.76 7.48
C ALA A 240 -29.68 -3.11 7.46
N ASP A 241 -28.97 -3.43 6.39
CA ASP A 241 -28.19 -4.65 6.24
C ASP A 241 -27.04 -4.71 7.24
N ASP A 242 -26.31 -3.62 7.47
CA ASP A 242 -25.25 -3.55 8.51
C ASP A 242 -25.81 -3.86 9.91
N LYS A 243 -26.97 -3.29 10.23
CA LYS A 243 -27.65 -3.57 11.51
C LYS A 243 -28.01 -5.05 11.67
N GLU A 244 -28.55 -5.67 10.63
CA GLU A 244 -28.93 -7.09 10.65
C GLU A 244 -27.68 -8.01 10.68
N ILE A 245 -26.64 -7.72 9.90
CA ILE A 245 -25.40 -8.52 9.93
C ILE A 245 -24.70 -8.40 11.30
N THR A 246 -24.67 -7.19 11.88
CA THR A 246 -24.12 -6.95 13.23
C THR A 246 -24.88 -7.75 14.30
N LYS A 247 -26.22 -7.78 14.24
CA LYS A 247 -27.06 -8.56 15.13
C LYS A 247 -26.83 -10.07 14.97
N ARG A 248 -26.78 -10.55 13.72
CA ARG A 248 -26.48 -11.96 13.40
C ARG A 248 -25.10 -12.36 13.94
N LEU A 249 -24.07 -11.53 13.70
CA LEU A 249 -22.71 -11.79 14.15
C LEU A 249 -22.65 -11.86 15.69
N ARG A 250 -23.36 -10.98 16.40
CA ARG A 250 -23.45 -11.01 17.86
C ARG A 250 -24.06 -12.31 18.35
N GLY A 251 -25.17 -12.76 17.74
CA GLY A 251 -25.82 -14.04 18.08
C GLY A 251 -24.90 -15.24 17.83
N LEU A 252 -24.10 -15.23 16.75
CA LEU A 252 -23.10 -16.27 16.47
C LEU A 252 -21.96 -16.23 17.49
N LYS A 253 -21.44 -15.06 17.81
CA LYS A 253 -20.41 -14.90 18.87
C LYS A 253 -20.87 -15.40 20.21
N THR A 254 -22.14 -15.14 20.58
CA THR A 254 -22.74 -15.64 21.83
C THR A 254 -22.73 -17.18 21.87
N ARG A 255 -23.17 -17.83 20.78
CA ARG A 255 -23.16 -19.29 20.69
C ARG A 255 -21.76 -19.88 20.74
N VAL A 256 -20.80 -19.26 20.04
CA VAL A 256 -19.39 -19.69 20.08
C VAL A 256 -18.83 -19.57 21.49
N LEU A 257 -19.07 -18.47 22.19
CA LEU A 257 -18.65 -18.28 23.58
C LEU A 257 -19.28 -19.31 24.56
N ASP A 258 -20.55 -19.62 24.37
CA ASP A 258 -21.26 -20.61 25.16
C ASP A 258 -20.66 -22.01 25.01
N VAL A 259 -20.43 -22.44 23.76
CA VAL A 259 -19.77 -23.72 23.45
C VAL A 259 -18.33 -23.76 23.98
N MET A 260 -17.61 -22.65 23.91
CA MET A 260 -16.23 -22.58 24.41
C MET A 260 -16.15 -22.72 25.94
N GLY A 261 -17.17 -22.32 26.67
CA GLY A 261 -17.11 -22.29 28.15
C GLY A 261 -15.85 -21.53 28.61
N ASN A 262 -14.94 -22.21 29.31
CA ASN A 262 -13.66 -21.63 29.75
C ASN A 262 -12.49 -21.89 28.79
N ALA A 263 -12.71 -22.54 27.62
CA ALA A 263 -11.66 -22.78 26.66
C ALA A 263 -11.13 -21.48 26.07
N GLN A 264 -9.84 -21.44 25.80
CA GLN A 264 -9.18 -20.28 25.17
C GLN A 264 -9.39 -20.24 23.65
N THR A 265 -9.44 -21.37 22.97
CA THR A 265 -9.46 -21.45 21.52
C THR A 265 -10.60 -22.33 21.04
N ALA A 266 -11.38 -21.83 20.10
CA ALA A 266 -12.36 -22.62 19.35
C ALA A 266 -11.71 -23.12 18.04
N VAL A 267 -11.87 -24.42 17.77
CA VAL A 267 -11.31 -25.07 16.56
C VAL A 267 -12.38 -25.95 15.90
N VAL A 268 -12.21 -26.16 14.59
CA VAL A 268 -12.89 -27.21 13.85
C VAL A 268 -11.79 -28.11 13.29
N ILE A 269 -11.68 -29.33 13.78
CA ILE A 269 -10.51 -30.20 13.58
C ILE A 269 -9.24 -29.44 14.00
N ASP A 270 -8.35 -29.10 13.08
CA ASP A 270 -7.12 -28.32 13.34
C ASP A 270 -7.23 -26.84 12.94
N LEU A 271 -8.39 -26.43 12.35
CA LEU A 271 -8.61 -25.06 11.94
C LEU A 271 -9.05 -24.20 13.13
N LYS A 272 -8.23 -23.22 13.50
CA LYS A 272 -8.57 -22.24 14.51
C LYS A 272 -9.64 -21.27 14.00
N ILE A 273 -10.75 -21.15 14.71
CA ILE A 273 -11.90 -20.30 14.36
C ILE A 273 -11.90 -19.00 15.18
N ALA A 274 -11.67 -19.10 16.48
CA ALA A 274 -11.69 -17.94 17.36
C ALA A 274 -10.82 -18.16 18.60
N THR A 275 -10.44 -17.06 19.25
CA THR A 275 -9.67 -17.07 20.50
C THR A 275 -10.28 -16.11 21.50
N ARG A 276 -10.39 -16.55 22.76
CA ARG A 276 -10.73 -15.69 23.89
C ARG A 276 -9.44 -15.06 24.44
N THR A 277 -9.46 -13.75 24.65
CA THR A 277 -8.37 -13.00 25.24
C THR A 277 -8.90 -12.11 26.34
N PRO A 278 -8.13 -11.87 27.41
CA PRO A 278 -8.48 -10.85 28.42
C PRO A 278 -8.68 -9.50 27.70
N GLY A 279 -9.76 -8.82 28.06
CA GLY A 279 -10.04 -7.45 27.61
C GLY A 279 -9.66 -6.44 28.70
N ARG A 280 -10.15 -5.22 28.57
CA ARG A 280 -9.92 -4.16 29.55
C ARG A 280 -10.79 -4.43 30.79
N GLY A 281 -10.19 -4.39 31.99
CA GLY A 281 -10.81 -4.81 33.22
C GLY A 281 -11.05 -6.33 33.25
N ASP A 282 -12.15 -6.79 33.83
CA ASP A 282 -12.53 -8.21 33.92
C ASP A 282 -13.27 -8.72 32.67
N SER A 283 -13.24 -7.95 31.56
CA SER A 283 -13.93 -8.33 30.34
C SER A 283 -13.15 -9.39 29.56
N ILE A 284 -13.87 -10.13 28.68
CA ILE A 284 -13.31 -11.12 27.77
C ILE A 284 -13.66 -10.72 26.37
N SER A 285 -12.66 -10.67 25.50
CA SER A 285 -12.80 -10.44 24.07
C SER A 285 -12.75 -11.74 23.32
N LEU A 286 -13.70 -11.94 22.37
CA LEU A 286 -13.64 -13.01 21.38
C LEU A 286 -13.07 -12.44 20.07
N ARG A 287 -11.89 -12.93 19.69
CA ARG A 287 -11.25 -12.58 18.42
C ARG A 287 -11.49 -13.69 17.41
N SER A 288 -12.17 -13.36 16.32
CA SER A 288 -12.38 -14.28 15.19
C SER A 288 -11.08 -14.41 14.38
N ASN A 289 -10.86 -15.59 13.79
CA ASN A 289 -9.82 -15.78 12.81
C ASN A 289 -10.33 -15.29 11.44
N THR A 290 -9.99 -14.08 11.06
CA THR A 290 -10.41 -13.45 9.79
C THR A 290 -9.69 -14.02 8.56
N LYS A 291 -8.68 -14.88 8.76
CA LYS A 291 -7.96 -15.58 7.67
C LYS A 291 -8.52 -16.98 7.39
N ALA A 292 -9.45 -17.46 8.21
CA ALA A 292 -10.10 -18.75 7.98
C ALA A 292 -11.18 -18.60 6.90
N ASP A 293 -11.09 -19.43 5.85
CA ASP A 293 -12.09 -19.48 4.80
C ASP A 293 -13.26 -20.40 5.24
N PRO A 294 -14.50 -19.88 5.28
CA PRO A 294 -15.68 -20.69 5.56
C PRO A 294 -15.83 -21.92 4.65
N ALA A 295 -15.43 -21.83 3.38
CA ALA A 295 -15.48 -22.95 2.43
C ALA A 295 -14.62 -24.15 2.88
N THR A 296 -13.55 -23.91 3.62
CA THR A 296 -12.72 -24.98 4.20
C THR A 296 -13.51 -25.84 5.19
N ILE A 297 -14.50 -25.25 5.89
CA ILE A 297 -15.34 -25.94 6.88
C ILE A 297 -16.46 -26.72 6.20
N GLU A 298 -17.04 -26.18 5.13
CA GLU A 298 -18.11 -26.84 4.38
C GLU A 298 -17.64 -28.16 3.76
N GLY A 299 -16.39 -28.25 3.32
CA GLY A 299 -15.77 -29.50 2.84
C GLY A 299 -15.50 -30.56 3.93
N ILE A 300 -15.57 -30.19 5.21
CA ILE A 300 -15.40 -31.12 6.36
C ILE A 300 -16.74 -31.77 6.77
N SER A 301 -17.86 -31.11 6.48
CA SER A 301 -19.21 -31.54 6.87
C SER A 301 -19.88 -32.44 5.82
N ALA A 302 -19.21 -32.70 4.70
CA ALA A 302 -19.64 -33.62 3.63
C ALA A 302 -18.88 -34.95 3.72
#